data_9396717547444c672052fd81c5f527f9
#
_entry.id   9396717547444c672052fd81c5f527f9
#
_cell.length_a   1.000
_cell.length_b   1.000
_cell.length_c   1.000
_cell.angle_alpha   90.00
_cell.angle_beta   90.00
_cell.angle_gamma   90.00
#
_symmetry.space_group_name_H-M   'P 1'
#
loop_
_entity.id
_entity.type
_entity.pdbx_description
1 polymer ?
#
loop_
_entity_poly.entity_id
_entity_poly.type
_entity_poly.pdbx_seq_one_letter_code
_entity_poly.pdbx_strand_id
1 'polypeptide(L)'
;MMLHIGCHLSCSNGYLAMGKQALALGADTFQFFTRNPRGGSVKPFDESDAHALNMFMEEHHFAPILAHAPYTLNACAADESIRDFAVRTMTEDLARLSYLPRAMLNFHPGSHVRQGVDVGVRYIVQMLDAVMTSEVKTPILLETMAGKGSEVGRSFEELRAIIDGAKAGDRLGVCLDTCHVYDAGYDVVNRLDDVLA
;
A
#
# COMPACT_ATOMS: atom_id res chain seq x y z
N MET A 1 -2.80 -14.01 -19.13
CA MET A 1 -2.71 -13.63 -17.69
C MET A 1 -4.08 -13.93 -17.08
N MET A 2 -4.14 -14.61 -15.93
CA MET A 2 -5.41 -14.83 -15.23
C MET A 2 -5.74 -13.59 -14.40
N LEU A 3 -6.97 -13.08 -14.50
CA LEU A 3 -7.44 -11.97 -13.69
C LEU A 3 -7.80 -12.51 -12.30
N HIS A 4 -7.27 -11.88 -11.25
CA HIS A 4 -7.62 -12.14 -9.87
C HIS A 4 -8.56 -11.04 -9.36
N ILE A 5 -9.65 -11.43 -8.71
CA ILE A 5 -10.68 -10.49 -8.26
C ILE A 5 -10.92 -10.69 -6.77
N GLY A 6 -10.98 -9.58 -6.05
CA GLY A 6 -11.18 -9.56 -4.61
C GLY A 6 -11.95 -8.35 -4.11
N CYS A 7 -12.00 -8.22 -2.81
CA CYS A 7 -12.68 -7.12 -2.13
C CYS A 7 -11.87 -6.65 -0.92
N HIS A 8 -12.25 -5.51 -0.35
CA HIS A 8 -11.68 -5.02 0.89
C HIS A 8 -12.37 -5.69 2.08
N LEU A 9 -11.58 -6.34 2.94
CA LEU A 9 -12.07 -7.07 4.10
C LEU A 9 -11.55 -6.47 5.41
N SER A 10 -12.27 -6.73 6.50
CA SER A 10 -11.85 -6.30 7.84
C SER A 10 -11.03 -7.39 8.53
N CYS A 11 -9.85 -7.03 9.02
CA CYS A 11 -9.02 -7.91 9.85
C CYS A 11 -9.50 -8.02 11.31
N SER A 12 -10.66 -7.47 11.66
CA SER A 12 -11.15 -7.43 13.04
C SER A 12 -11.38 -8.83 13.66
N ASN A 13 -11.67 -9.83 12.84
CA ASN A 13 -11.92 -11.22 13.26
C ASN A 13 -10.72 -12.14 13.02
N GLY A 14 -9.57 -11.59 12.65
CA GLY A 14 -8.33 -12.31 12.36
C GLY A 14 -8.05 -12.50 10.87
N TYR A 15 -6.82 -12.97 10.60
CA TYR A 15 -6.32 -13.15 9.23
C TYR A 15 -6.98 -14.32 8.51
N LEU A 16 -7.06 -15.51 9.14
CA LEU A 16 -7.73 -16.68 8.56
C LEU A 16 -9.21 -16.40 8.26
N ALA A 17 -9.88 -15.61 9.11
CA ALA A 17 -11.28 -15.24 8.89
C ALA A 17 -11.46 -14.43 7.60
N MET A 18 -10.52 -13.56 7.23
CA MET A 18 -10.54 -12.85 5.94
C MET A 18 -10.41 -13.81 4.76
N GLY A 19 -9.47 -14.76 4.82
CA GLY A 19 -9.30 -15.77 3.77
C GLY A 19 -10.59 -16.60 3.53
N LYS A 20 -11.22 -17.06 4.61
CA LYS A 20 -12.48 -17.78 4.54
C LYS A 20 -13.62 -16.93 3.99
N GLN A 21 -13.69 -15.66 4.38
CA GLN A 21 -14.69 -14.73 3.87
C GLN A 21 -14.48 -14.45 2.38
N ALA A 22 -13.24 -14.22 1.94
CA ALA A 22 -12.91 -14.03 0.53
C ALA A 22 -13.34 -15.25 -0.31
N LEU A 23 -12.98 -16.46 0.13
CA LEU A 23 -13.35 -17.69 -0.56
C LEU A 23 -14.88 -17.85 -0.65
N ALA A 24 -15.62 -17.55 0.42
CA ALA A 24 -17.09 -17.61 0.45
C ALA A 24 -17.74 -16.60 -0.52
N LEU A 25 -17.06 -15.51 -0.84
CA LEU A 25 -17.49 -14.51 -1.84
C LEU A 25 -17.07 -14.88 -3.27
N GLY A 26 -16.34 -15.98 -3.45
CA GLY A 26 -15.79 -16.37 -4.76
C GLY A 26 -14.58 -15.55 -5.18
N ALA A 27 -13.93 -14.85 -4.24
CA ALA A 27 -12.72 -14.09 -4.47
C ALA A 27 -11.47 -14.97 -4.29
N ASP A 28 -10.42 -14.69 -5.06
CA ASP A 28 -9.13 -15.37 -4.99
C ASP A 28 -7.98 -14.43 -4.55
N THR A 29 -8.33 -13.21 -4.14
CA THR A 29 -7.47 -12.21 -3.51
C THR A 29 -8.31 -11.29 -2.63
N PHE A 30 -7.69 -10.44 -1.82
CA PHE A 30 -8.39 -9.41 -1.06
C PHE A 30 -7.44 -8.30 -0.60
N GLN A 31 -8.03 -7.17 -0.20
CA GLN A 31 -7.33 -6.07 0.45
C GLN A 31 -7.80 -5.93 1.90
N PHE A 32 -6.92 -5.46 2.78
CA PHE A 32 -7.26 -5.15 4.17
C PHE A 32 -6.40 -4.01 4.71
N PHE A 33 -6.86 -3.31 5.76
CA PHE A 33 -6.03 -2.36 6.47
C PHE A 33 -5.14 -3.06 7.50
N THR A 34 -3.86 -2.68 7.55
CA THR A 34 -2.87 -3.19 8.52
C THR A 34 -3.24 -2.83 9.96
N ARG A 35 -3.95 -1.72 10.15
CA ARG A 35 -4.40 -1.15 11.43
C ARG A 35 -5.67 -0.34 11.24
N ASN A 36 -6.15 0.31 12.31
CA ASN A 36 -7.28 1.23 12.18
C ASN A 36 -6.95 2.31 11.12
N PRO A 37 -7.72 2.41 10.03
CA PRO A 37 -7.41 3.31 8.92
C PRO A 37 -7.47 4.80 9.29
N ARG A 38 -8.18 5.17 10.36
CA ARG A 38 -8.34 6.54 10.85
C ARG A 38 -7.55 6.83 12.13
N GLY A 39 -6.71 5.90 12.56
CA GLY A 39 -5.92 6.05 13.77
C GLY A 39 -4.71 5.11 13.77
N GLY A 40 -3.77 5.32 14.70
CA GLY A 40 -2.55 4.51 14.78
C GLY A 40 -2.70 3.21 15.57
N SER A 41 -3.87 2.94 16.17
CA SER A 41 -4.06 1.76 17.01
C SER A 41 -4.08 0.48 16.20
N VAL A 42 -3.47 -0.55 16.76
CA VAL A 42 -3.37 -1.88 16.16
C VAL A 42 -3.58 -2.93 17.24
N LYS A 43 -4.22 -4.03 16.88
CA LYS A 43 -4.36 -5.19 17.75
C LYS A 43 -3.01 -5.92 17.93
N PRO A 44 -2.81 -6.63 19.04
CA PRO A 44 -1.71 -7.58 19.16
C PRO A 44 -1.67 -8.50 17.93
N PHE A 45 -0.46 -8.76 17.44
CA PHE A 45 -0.29 -9.62 16.28
C PHE A 45 -0.40 -11.09 16.69
N ASP A 46 -1.14 -11.89 15.96
CA ASP A 46 -1.28 -13.32 16.16
C ASP A 46 -0.56 -14.05 15.01
N GLU A 47 0.65 -14.53 15.32
CA GLU A 47 1.49 -15.26 14.35
C GLU A 47 0.84 -16.59 13.92
N SER A 48 0.11 -17.25 14.81
CA SER A 48 -0.55 -18.52 14.51
C SER A 48 -1.70 -18.34 13.53
N ASP A 49 -2.46 -17.26 13.66
CA ASP A 49 -3.54 -16.91 12.74
C ASP A 49 -3.01 -16.45 11.37
N ALA A 50 -1.90 -15.71 11.34
CA ALA A 50 -1.22 -15.36 10.10
C ALA A 50 -0.69 -16.61 9.36
N HIS A 51 -0.09 -17.56 10.09
CA HIS A 51 0.33 -18.84 9.53
C HIS A 51 -0.85 -19.65 8.99
N ALA A 52 -1.96 -19.72 9.72
CA ALA A 52 -3.16 -20.40 9.29
C ALA A 52 -3.74 -19.78 8.00
N LEU A 53 -3.68 -18.43 7.83
CA LEU A 53 -4.04 -17.78 6.57
C LEU A 53 -3.11 -18.22 5.44
N ASN A 54 -1.79 -18.27 5.65
CA ASN A 54 -0.85 -18.67 4.60
C ASN A 54 -1.15 -20.08 4.08
N MET A 55 -1.37 -21.04 4.99
CA MET A 55 -1.74 -22.41 4.62
C MET A 55 -3.07 -22.46 3.84
N PHE A 56 -4.05 -21.69 4.30
CA PHE A 56 -5.35 -21.57 3.63
C PHE A 56 -5.23 -20.99 2.23
N MET A 57 -4.43 -19.93 2.06
CA MET A 57 -4.19 -19.30 0.75
C MET A 57 -3.48 -20.25 -0.22
N GLU A 58 -2.56 -21.06 0.27
CA GLU A 58 -1.87 -22.07 -0.54
C GLU A 58 -2.83 -23.18 -0.98
N GLU A 59 -3.63 -23.74 -0.05
CA GLU A 59 -4.62 -24.78 -0.31
C GLU A 59 -5.67 -24.37 -1.35
N HIS A 60 -6.12 -23.11 -1.28
CA HIS A 60 -7.16 -22.57 -2.16
C HIS A 60 -6.64 -21.72 -3.33
N HIS A 61 -5.32 -21.75 -3.60
CA HIS A 61 -4.68 -21.09 -4.75
C HIS A 61 -4.92 -19.59 -4.83
N PHE A 62 -4.95 -18.91 -3.68
CA PHE A 62 -5.09 -17.46 -3.67
C PHE A 62 -3.92 -16.76 -4.39
N ALA A 63 -4.22 -15.68 -5.06
CA ALA A 63 -3.24 -14.71 -5.54
C ALA A 63 -2.63 -13.91 -4.37
N PRO A 64 -1.57 -13.11 -4.60
CA PRO A 64 -1.07 -12.18 -3.60
C PRO A 64 -2.18 -11.26 -3.08
N ILE A 65 -2.12 -10.94 -1.78
CA ILE A 65 -3.08 -10.06 -1.11
C ILE A 65 -2.49 -8.66 -0.90
N LEU A 66 -3.36 -7.67 -0.73
CA LEU A 66 -2.96 -6.28 -0.58
C LEU A 66 -3.24 -5.79 0.85
N ALA A 67 -2.18 -5.46 1.57
CA ALA A 67 -2.26 -4.75 2.84
C ALA A 67 -2.23 -3.24 2.56
N HIS A 68 -3.12 -2.47 3.16
CA HIS A 68 -3.18 -1.02 2.99
C HIS A 68 -2.75 -0.32 4.28
N ALA A 69 -1.82 0.61 4.18
CA ALA A 69 -1.43 1.47 5.29
C ALA A 69 -2.59 2.41 5.71
N PRO A 70 -2.61 2.93 6.96
CA PRO A 70 -3.68 3.80 7.40
C PRO A 70 -3.67 5.15 6.65
N TYR A 71 -4.85 5.75 6.46
CA TYR A 71 -5.00 7.08 5.82
C TYR A 71 -4.31 8.22 6.58
N THR A 72 -4.00 8.01 7.86
CA THR A 72 -3.28 8.98 8.69
C THR A 72 -1.79 9.05 8.39
N LEU A 73 -1.26 8.13 7.58
CA LEU A 73 0.14 8.13 7.17
C LEU A 73 0.38 9.26 6.17
N ASN A 74 1.38 10.12 6.46
CA ASN A 74 1.83 11.17 5.54
C ASN A 74 3.37 11.26 5.57
N ALA A 75 4.01 10.57 4.64
CA ALA A 75 5.45 10.49 4.53
C ALA A 75 6.12 11.81 4.15
N CYS A 76 5.38 12.75 3.56
CA CYS A 76 5.92 14.03 3.05
C CYS A 76 5.37 15.26 3.77
N ALA A 77 4.81 15.09 4.98
CA ALA A 77 4.35 16.22 5.79
C ALA A 77 5.46 17.23 6.08
N ALA A 78 5.08 18.51 6.26
CA ALA A 78 6.01 19.55 6.70
C ALA A 78 6.53 19.29 8.12
N ASP A 79 5.66 18.79 8.99
CA ASP A 79 5.97 18.45 10.37
C ASP A 79 6.78 17.13 10.44
N GLU A 80 7.96 17.20 11.06
CA GLU A 80 8.87 16.07 11.22
C GLU A 80 8.25 14.95 12.06
N SER A 81 7.48 15.30 13.09
CA SER A 81 6.85 14.30 13.97
C SER A 81 5.84 13.44 13.21
N ILE A 82 5.18 14.00 12.18
CA ILE A 82 4.27 13.26 11.30
C ILE A 82 5.06 12.33 10.37
N ARG A 83 6.20 12.78 9.85
CA ARG A 83 7.09 11.92 9.04
C ARG A 83 7.68 10.78 9.87
N ASP A 84 8.10 11.06 11.10
CA ASP A 84 8.57 10.03 12.05
C ASP A 84 7.48 9.00 12.38
N PHE A 85 6.24 9.47 12.55
CA PHE A 85 5.10 8.56 12.70
C PHE A 85 4.93 7.68 11.46
N ALA A 86 5.11 8.22 10.25
CA ALA A 86 5.03 7.42 9.03
C ALA A 86 6.11 6.35 8.96
N VAL A 87 7.37 6.69 9.28
CA VAL A 87 8.48 5.72 9.34
C VAL A 87 8.19 4.61 10.33
N ARG A 88 7.79 4.95 11.58
CA ARG A 88 7.47 3.95 12.62
C ARG A 88 6.32 3.04 12.17
N THR A 89 5.26 3.61 11.64
CA THR A 89 4.07 2.88 11.18
C THR A 89 4.42 1.90 10.08
N MET A 90 5.15 2.33 9.06
CA MET A 90 5.59 1.47 7.96
C MET A 90 6.51 0.35 8.45
N THR A 91 7.45 0.66 9.35
CA THR A 91 8.37 -0.35 9.93
C THR A 91 7.60 -1.43 10.69
N GLU A 92 6.63 -1.03 11.53
CA GLU A 92 5.81 -1.97 12.30
C GLU A 92 4.92 -2.82 11.38
N ASP A 93 4.33 -2.22 10.35
CA ASP A 93 3.47 -2.94 9.42
C ASP A 93 4.27 -3.92 8.56
N LEU A 94 5.45 -3.53 8.07
CA LEU A 94 6.36 -4.42 7.34
C LEU A 94 6.84 -5.59 8.20
N ALA A 95 7.12 -5.36 9.50
CA ALA A 95 7.47 -6.42 10.43
C ALA A 95 6.34 -7.45 10.59
N ARG A 96 5.08 -7.01 10.63
CA ARG A 96 3.91 -7.91 10.66
C ARG A 96 3.71 -8.64 9.33
N LEU A 97 3.88 -7.94 8.22
CA LEU A 97 3.73 -8.52 6.89
C LEU A 97 4.83 -9.53 6.54
N SER A 98 5.94 -9.55 7.28
CA SER A 98 6.95 -10.61 7.14
C SER A 98 6.39 -12.02 7.43
N TYR A 99 5.32 -12.11 8.22
CA TYR A 99 4.58 -13.35 8.47
C TYR A 99 3.54 -13.69 7.39
N LEU A 100 3.33 -12.79 6.43
CA LEU A 100 2.42 -12.96 5.29
C LEU A 100 3.18 -12.80 3.96
N PRO A 101 4.01 -13.78 3.57
CA PRO A 101 5.00 -13.63 2.49
C PRO A 101 4.38 -13.36 1.11
N ARG A 102 3.06 -13.53 0.96
CA ARG A 102 2.31 -13.22 -0.26
C ARG A 102 1.58 -11.88 -0.20
N ALA A 103 1.82 -11.08 0.84
CA ALA A 103 1.25 -9.74 0.96
C ALA A 103 2.16 -8.69 0.30
N MET A 104 1.53 -7.68 -0.29
CA MET A 104 2.15 -6.42 -0.72
C MET A 104 1.60 -5.30 0.16
N LEU A 105 2.40 -4.27 0.44
CA LEU A 105 1.98 -3.12 1.23
C LEU A 105 1.72 -1.92 0.34
N ASN A 106 0.47 -1.49 0.25
CA ASN A 106 0.05 -0.28 -0.45
C ASN A 106 -0.05 0.91 0.51
N PHE A 107 0.36 2.10 0.08
CA PHE A 107 0.19 3.32 0.85
C PHE A 107 -0.02 4.55 -0.05
N HIS A 108 -0.76 5.54 0.46
CA HIS A 108 -0.84 6.87 -0.14
C HIS A 108 0.49 7.60 0.08
N PRO A 109 1.16 8.11 -0.97
CA PRO A 109 2.43 8.83 -0.83
C PRO A 109 2.37 10.01 0.14
N GLY A 110 1.20 10.67 0.24
CA GLY A 110 0.92 11.72 1.21
C GLY A 110 0.75 13.09 0.57
N SER A 111 0.84 14.13 1.41
CA SER A 111 0.61 15.51 1.02
C SER A 111 1.76 16.41 1.50
N HIS A 112 2.37 17.14 0.57
CA HIS A 112 3.56 17.98 0.84
C HIS A 112 3.26 19.30 1.57
N VAL A 113 1.99 19.60 1.84
CA VAL A 113 1.53 20.76 2.64
C VAL A 113 2.27 22.05 2.28
N ARG A 114 2.15 22.50 1.02
CA ARG A 114 2.74 23.73 0.44
C ARG A 114 4.29 23.78 0.33
N GLN A 115 5.00 22.68 0.61
CA GLN A 115 6.46 22.63 0.45
C GLN A 115 6.92 22.46 -1.00
N GLY A 116 6.03 22.05 -1.89
CA GLY A 116 6.29 21.67 -3.28
C GLY A 116 6.49 20.17 -3.47
N VAL A 117 6.19 19.71 -4.68
CA VAL A 117 6.23 18.28 -5.06
C VAL A 117 7.63 17.70 -4.88
N ASP A 118 8.68 18.42 -5.32
CA ASP A 118 10.08 17.94 -5.22
C ASP A 118 10.50 17.68 -3.78
N VAL A 119 10.03 18.51 -2.84
CA VAL A 119 10.27 18.29 -1.40
C VAL A 119 9.50 17.08 -0.91
N GLY A 120 8.25 16.94 -1.36
CA GLY A 120 7.40 15.79 -1.04
C GLY A 120 8.03 14.48 -1.52
N VAL A 121 8.43 14.41 -2.78
CA VAL A 121 9.11 13.24 -3.37
C VAL A 121 10.36 12.88 -2.56
N ARG A 122 11.19 13.85 -2.23
CA ARG A 122 12.42 13.61 -1.44
C ARG A 122 12.11 13.01 -0.05
N TYR A 123 11.11 13.50 0.65
CA TYR A 123 10.73 12.94 1.96
C TYR A 123 10.14 11.54 1.86
N ILE A 124 9.35 11.25 0.82
CA ILE A 124 8.84 9.90 0.57
C ILE A 124 9.99 8.94 0.31
N VAL A 125 10.96 9.33 -0.53
CA VAL A 125 12.17 8.54 -0.80
C VAL A 125 12.96 8.29 0.49
N GLN A 126 13.15 9.30 1.34
CA GLN A 126 13.82 9.14 2.63
C GLN A 126 13.11 8.13 3.54
N MET A 127 11.78 8.17 3.61
CA MET A 127 11.00 7.18 4.36
C MET A 127 11.21 5.78 3.78
N LEU A 128 11.07 5.61 2.45
CA LEU A 128 11.25 4.32 1.79
C LEU A 128 12.66 3.75 2.04
N ASP A 129 13.69 4.57 1.90
CA ASP A 129 15.09 4.18 2.17
C ASP A 129 15.31 3.76 3.63
N ALA A 130 14.58 4.37 4.57
CA ALA A 130 14.67 4.03 5.98
C ALA A 130 13.99 2.69 6.32
N VAL A 131 12.85 2.38 5.67
CA VAL A 131 12.04 1.21 6.00
C VAL A 131 12.35 -0.02 5.15
N MET A 132 12.85 0.16 3.91
CA MET A 132 13.14 -0.94 2.97
C MET A 132 14.57 -1.48 3.14
N THR A 133 14.88 -2.00 4.31
CA THR A 133 16.17 -2.65 4.57
C THR A 133 16.34 -3.93 3.73
N SER A 134 17.54 -4.52 3.76
CA SER A 134 17.83 -5.80 3.06
C SER A 134 17.01 -6.98 3.59
N GLU A 135 16.51 -6.88 4.84
CA GLU A 135 15.71 -7.92 5.49
C GLU A 135 14.24 -7.87 5.09
N VAL A 136 13.72 -6.70 4.72
CA VAL A 136 12.34 -6.53 4.27
C VAL A 136 12.19 -7.14 2.89
N LYS A 137 11.29 -8.11 2.74
CA LYS A 137 10.99 -8.78 1.46
C LYS A 137 9.63 -8.39 0.88
N THR A 138 8.75 -7.81 1.70
CA THR A 138 7.41 -7.34 1.29
C THR A 138 7.55 -6.25 0.24
N PRO A 139 6.97 -6.42 -0.97
CA PRO A 139 6.91 -5.35 -1.96
C PRO A 139 6.06 -4.19 -1.44
N ILE A 140 6.46 -2.95 -1.76
CA ILE A 140 5.69 -1.76 -1.42
C ILE A 140 5.12 -1.15 -2.70
N LEU A 141 3.85 -0.78 -2.65
CA LEU A 141 3.14 -0.14 -3.75
C LEU A 141 2.81 1.30 -3.40
N LEU A 142 3.12 2.19 -4.33
CA LEU A 142 2.71 3.59 -4.31
C LEU A 142 1.31 3.69 -4.94
N GLU A 143 0.32 4.18 -4.21
CA GLU A 143 -0.99 4.39 -4.79
C GLU A 143 -1.01 5.65 -5.66
N THR A 144 -1.68 5.55 -6.82
CA THR A 144 -1.98 6.74 -7.63
C THR A 144 -2.94 7.64 -6.87
N MET A 145 -2.69 8.96 -6.87
CA MET A 145 -3.45 9.95 -6.11
C MET A 145 -4.27 10.88 -7.02
N ALA A 146 -5.36 11.41 -6.47
CA ALA A 146 -6.23 12.35 -7.20
C ALA A 146 -5.62 13.75 -7.37
N GLY A 147 -4.57 14.08 -6.61
CA GLY A 147 -3.94 15.41 -6.65
C GLY A 147 -4.73 16.48 -5.89
N LYS A 148 -5.59 16.07 -4.95
CA LYS A 148 -6.36 17.02 -4.15
C LYS A 148 -5.43 17.80 -3.19
N GLY A 149 -5.54 19.12 -3.24
CA GLY A 149 -4.71 20.00 -2.41
C GLY A 149 -3.23 19.92 -2.77
N SER A 150 -2.43 19.19 -2.00
CA SER A 150 -0.99 19.03 -2.17
C SER A 150 -0.55 17.56 -2.12
N GLU A 151 -1.42 16.65 -2.54
CA GLU A 151 -1.10 15.23 -2.67
C GLU A 151 0.01 15.02 -3.71
N VAL A 152 0.91 14.09 -3.39
CA VAL A 152 1.99 13.60 -4.25
C VAL A 152 1.58 12.25 -4.85
N GLY A 153 1.97 11.99 -6.09
CA GLY A 153 1.60 10.76 -6.82
C GLY A 153 0.36 10.91 -7.70
N ARG A 154 -0.01 12.15 -8.04
CA ARG A 154 -1.13 12.45 -8.94
C ARG A 154 -0.80 12.20 -10.41
N SER A 155 0.47 12.15 -10.76
CA SER A 155 0.91 11.80 -12.11
C SER A 155 1.89 10.64 -12.07
N PHE A 156 1.99 9.92 -13.19
CA PHE A 156 2.92 8.80 -13.32
C PHE A 156 4.38 9.27 -13.23
N GLU A 157 4.69 10.49 -13.63
CA GLU A 157 6.02 11.10 -13.50
C GLU A 157 6.39 11.32 -12.02
N GLU A 158 5.44 11.74 -11.18
CA GLU A 158 5.68 11.87 -9.74
C GLU A 158 5.97 10.52 -9.08
N LEU A 159 5.19 9.46 -9.42
CA LEU A 159 5.44 8.10 -8.95
C LEU A 159 6.77 7.56 -9.46
N ARG A 160 7.09 7.80 -10.73
CA ARG A 160 8.37 7.44 -11.34
C ARG A 160 9.54 8.11 -10.62
N ALA A 161 9.43 9.41 -10.30
CA ALA A 161 10.46 10.14 -9.58
C ALA A 161 10.72 9.56 -8.16
N ILE A 162 9.67 9.06 -7.48
CA ILE A 162 9.82 8.37 -6.19
C ILE A 162 10.57 7.04 -6.38
N ILE A 163 10.16 6.23 -7.37
CA ILE A 163 10.74 4.91 -7.63
C ILE A 163 12.21 5.04 -8.01
N ASP A 164 12.54 5.96 -8.92
CA ASP A 164 13.92 6.19 -9.38
C ASP A 164 14.81 6.80 -8.30
N GLY A 165 14.23 7.55 -7.36
CA GLY A 165 14.96 8.13 -6.24
C GLY A 165 15.28 7.16 -5.11
N ALA A 166 14.49 6.09 -4.95
CA ALA A 166 14.63 5.14 -3.87
C ALA A 166 15.73 4.08 -4.14
N LYS A 167 16.55 3.75 -3.13
CA LYS A 167 17.62 2.72 -3.25
C LYS A 167 17.08 1.33 -3.60
N ALA A 168 15.86 1.03 -3.18
CA ALA A 168 15.19 -0.25 -3.43
C ALA A 168 14.05 -0.11 -4.45
N GLY A 169 14.23 0.74 -5.47
CA GLY A 169 13.22 1.02 -6.49
C GLY A 169 12.76 -0.23 -7.24
N ASP A 170 13.60 -1.23 -7.38
CA ASP A 170 13.28 -2.54 -7.98
C ASP A 170 12.24 -3.36 -7.18
N ARG A 171 12.01 -3.01 -5.92
CA ARG A 171 11.01 -3.62 -5.03
C ARG A 171 9.77 -2.74 -4.82
N LEU A 172 9.73 -1.61 -5.51
CA LEU A 172 8.57 -0.72 -5.52
C LEU A 172 7.69 -1.03 -6.73
N GLY A 173 6.39 -0.86 -6.56
CA GLY A 173 5.40 -0.95 -7.62
C GLY A 173 4.38 0.18 -7.50
N VAL A 174 3.36 0.13 -8.34
CA VAL A 174 2.25 1.09 -8.34
C VAL A 174 0.94 0.35 -8.10
N CYS A 175 0.11 0.86 -7.19
CA CYS A 175 -1.29 0.50 -7.06
C CYS A 175 -2.13 1.54 -7.80
N LEU A 176 -2.74 1.12 -8.92
CA LEU A 176 -3.58 2.01 -9.71
C LEU A 176 -5.00 2.04 -9.10
N ASP A 177 -5.38 3.17 -8.51
CA ASP A 177 -6.76 3.46 -8.13
C ASP A 177 -7.44 4.22 -9.28
N THR A 178 -8.43 3.60 -9.93
CA THR A 178 -9.09 4.17 -11.10
C THR A 178 -9.90 5.43 -10.78
N CYS A 179 -10.42 5.57 -9.55
CA CYS A 179 -11.09 6.78 -9.09
C CYS A 179 -10.11 7.95 -8.96
N HIS A 180 -8.95 7.68 -8.35
CA HIS A 180 -7.90 8.70 -8.20
C HIS A 180 -7.32 9.14 -9.55
N VAL A 181 -7.04 8.19 -10.43
CA VAL A 181 -6.51 8.49 -11.77
C VAL A 181 -7.52 9.29 -12.60
N TYR A 182 -8.82 8.95 -12.52
CA TYR A 182 -9.89 9.73 -13.16
C TYR A 182 -9.96 11.16 -12.59
N ASP A 183 -9.96 11.32 -11.27
CA ASP A 183 -9.98 12.62 -10.61
C ASP A 183 -8.71 13.46 -10.92
N ALA A 184 -7.57 12.81 -11.16
CA ALA A 184 -6.34 13.44 -11.60
C ALA A 184 -6.37 13.93 -13.06
N GLY A 185 -7.42 13.57 -13.83
CA GLY A 185 -7.64 14.04 -15.18
C GLY A 185 -7.30 13.05 -16.29
N TYR A 186 -6.96 11.81 -15.97
CA TYR A 186 -6.73 10.76 -16.97
C TYR A 186 -8.05 10.13 -17.43
N ASP A 187 -8.22 9.93 -18.72
CA ASP A 187 -9.45 9.34 -19.30
C ASP A 187 -9.41 7.80 -19.25
N VAL A 188 -9.58 7.24 -18.07
CA VAL A 188 -9.64 5.79 -17.86
C VAL A 188 -10.94 5.16 -18.36
N VAL A 189 -11.94 5.97 -18.72
CA VAL A 189 -13.24 5.48 -19.22
C VAL A 189 -13.17 5.15 -20.71
N ASN A 190 -12.57 6.04 -21.52
CA ASN A 190 -12.56 5.91 -22.97
C ASN A 190 -11.16 5.54 -23.52
N ARG A 191 -10.10 5.75 -22.75
CA ARG A 191 -8.71 5.63 -23.21
C ARG A 191 -7.84 4.85 -22.22
N LEU A 192 -8.39 3.82 -21.57
CA LEU A 192 -7.65 3.04 -20.56
C LEU A 192 -6.33 2.48 -21.08
N ASP A 193 -6.34 1.92 -22.31
CA ASP A 193 -5.11 1.34 -22.90
C ASP A 193 -4.01 2.40 -23.10
N ASP A 194 -4.38 3.63 -23.46
CA ASP A 194 -3.43 4.74 -23.60
C ASP A 194 -2.90 5.23 -22.25
N VAL A 195 -3.73 5.14 -21.20
CA VAL A 195 -3.30 5.50 -19.84
C VAL A 195 -2.35 4.47 -19.25
N LEU A 196 -2.48 3.18 -19.66
CA LEU A 196 -1.65 2.07 -19.18
C LEU A 196 -0.39 1.83 -20.02
N ALA A 197 -0.27 2.45 -21.20
CA ALA A 197 0.87 2.31 -22.10
C ALA A 197 2.07 3.16 -21.66
#